data_11333ee7b4a89f8d5f24c8b8e04ef7b7
#
_entry.id   11333ee7b4a89f8d5f24c8b8e04ef7b7
#
_cell.length_a   1.000
_cell.length_b   1.000
_cell.length_c   1.000
_cell.angle_alpha   90.00
_cell.angle_beta   90.00
_cell.angle_gamma   90.00
#
_symmetry.space_group_name_H-M   'P 1'
#
loop_
_entity.id
_entity.type
_entity.pdbx_description
1 polymer ?
#
loop_
_entity_poly.entity_id
_entity_poly.type
_entity_poly.pdbx_seq_one_letter_code
_entity_poly.pdbx_strand_id
1 'polypeptide(L)'
;MATATQVKSFIAMIAPIAVKQAEKHGNKVFASVCIAQACAESGYGTAPKMVRANAVFGIKVGSSKYHFGTAWKDKAYSTKTKECYDGKTYVNITDMFRAYDSIEEAVEDYYDLICTAKRYSHAWNTTSPEACIKGIQKAPYATDPNYIPVILNIIKVNNLTQYDSFAGTPIVDPQPVNGNPYNEPTKNVKLNSKGNDVRWLQVQLNRLGYKLVVDGIAGLITVGAIMDFQKKHGLVPDGICGPDTRARLKTLS
;
A
#
# COMPACT_ATOMS: atom_id res chain seq x y z
N MET A 1 0.32 2.25 22.56
CA MET A 1 1.05 2.19 21.28
C MET A 1 0.89 0.80 20.69
N ALA A 2 0.79 0.67 19.37
CA ALA A 2 0.75 -0.63 18.74
C ALA A 2 2.07 -1.40 18.95
N THR A 3 1.99 -2.72 19.14
CA THR A 3 3.17 -3.59 19.25
C THR A 3 3.83 -3.77 17.87
N ALA A 4 5.10 -4.16 17.83
CA ALA A 4 5.79 -4.43 16.56
C ALA A 4 5.07 -5.50 15.70
N THR A 5 4.44 -6.48 16.34
CA THR A 5 3.63 -7.50 15.66
C THR A 5 2.37 -6.90 15.06
N GLN A 6 1.64 -6.05 15.79
CA GLN A 6 0.46 -5.36 15.27
C GLN A 6 0.78 -4.46 14.08
N VAL A 7 1.88 -3.70 14.15
CA VAL A 7 2.38 -2.87 13.04
C VAL A 7 2.60 -3.71 11.78
N LYS A 8 3.35 -4.81 11.91
CA LYS A 8 3.65 -5.71 10.77
C LYS A 8 2.38 -6.34 10.19
N SER A 9 1.50 -6.84 11.05
CA SER A 9 0.24 -7.48 10.61
C SER A 9 -0.68 -6.48 9.90
N PHE A 10 -0.78 -5.25 10.40
CA PHE A 10 -1.60 -4.21 9.78
C PHE A 10 -1.05 -3.80 8.40
N ILE A 11 0.27 -3.57 8.29
CA ILE A 11 0.90 -3.26 7.01
C ILE A 11 0.73 -4.41 6.02
N ALA A 12 0.91 -5.66 6.46
CA ALA A 12 0.73 -6.83 5.61
C ALA A 12 -0.71 -6.95 5.05
N MET A 13 -1.71 -6.52 5.81
CA MET A 13 -3.11 -6.51 5.40
C MET A 13 -3.41 -5.36 4.42
N ILE A 14 -2.94 -4.14 4.69
CA ILE A 14 -3.24 -2.95 3.89
C ILE A 14 -2.44 -2.89 2.58
N ALA A 15 -1.17 -3.30 2.59
CA ALA A 15 -0.27 -3.07 1.48
C ALA A 15 -0.74 -3.69 0.14
N PRO A 16 -1.19 -4.95 0.05
CA PRO A 16 -1.65 -5.51 -1.22
C PRO A 16 -2.87 -4.78 -1.76
N ILE A 17 -3.75 -4.28 -0.88
CA ILE A 17 -4.94 -3.53 -1.28
C ILE A 17 -4.52 -2.16 -1.82
N ALA A 18 -3.63 -1.46 -1.12
CA ALA A 18 -3.12 -0.14 -1.52
C ALA A 18 -2.40 -0.19 -2.87
N VAL A 19 -1.55 -1.21 -3.10
CA VAL A 19 -0.86 -1.42 -4.38
C VAL A 19 -1.87 -1.63 -5.51
N LYS A 20 -2.84 -2.54 -5.33
CA LYS A 20 -3.90 -2.81 -6.31
C LYS A 20 -4.68 -1.53 -6.66
N GLN A 21 -5.02 -0.72 -5.67
CA GLN A 21 -5.77 0.52 -5.88
C GLN A 21 -4.90 1.60 -6.52
N ALA A 22 -3.61 1.71 -6.15
CA ALA A 22 -2.69 2.61 -6.81
C ALA A 22 -2.59 2.31 -8.32
N GLU A 23 -2.41 1.04 -8.68
CA GLU A 23 -2.37 0.58 -10.09
C GLU A 23 -3.69 0.89 -10.83
N LYS A 24 -4.85 0.58 -10.22
CA LYS A 24 -6.18 0.89 -10.77
C LYS A 24 -6.33 2.38 -11.11
N HIS A 25 -5.73 3.26 -10.31
CA HIS A 25 -5.77 4.71 -10.49
C HIS A 25 -4.55 5.28 -11.24
N GLY A 26 -3.80 4.43 -11.96
CA GLY A 26 -2.65 4.83 -12.78
C GLY A 26 -1.46 5.36 -11.98
N ASN A 27 -1.30 4.89 -10.75
CA ASN A 27 -0.22 5.29 -9.81
C ASN A 27 -0.12 6.81 -9.60
N LYS A 28 -1.25 7.53 -9.66
CA LYS A 28 -1.29 8.97 -9.41
C LYS A 28 -0.79 9.35 -8.02
N VAL A 29 -1.01 8.45 -7.05
CA VAL A 29 -0.64 8.60 -5.64
C VAL A 29 0.11 7.35 -5.19
N PHE A 30 1.18 7.54 -4.44
CA PHE A 30 2.05 6.47 -3.96
C PHE A 30 1.34 5.51 -3.01
N ALA A 31 1.54 4.21 -3.19
CA ALA A 31 1.02 3.19 -2.28
C ALA A 31 1.60 3.36 -0.87
N SER A 32 2.88 3.69 -0.75
CA SER A 32 3.55 3.98 0.53
C SER A 32 2.86 5.09 1.32
N VAL A 33 2.37 6.14 0.63
CA VAL A 33 1.65 7.25 1.26
C VAL A 33 0.30 6.78 1.79
N CYS A 34 -0.48 6.04 0.99
CA CYS A 34 -1.74 5.44 1.42
C CYS A 34 -1.55 4.54 2.65
N ILE A 35 -0.56 3.62 2.61
CA ILE A 35 -0.27 2.70 3.72
C ILE A 35 0.11 3.49 4.99
N ALA A 36 0.95 4.50 4.86
CA ALA A 36 1.39 5.31 6.01
C ALA A 36 0.23 6.13 6.62
N GLN A 37 -0.64 6.70 5.79
CA GLN A 37 -1.85 7.37 6.26
C GLN A 37 -2.79 6.39 6.95
N ALA A 38 -3.01 5.19 6.39
CA ALA A 38 -3.78 4.13 7.03
C ALA A 38 -3.22 3.77 8.42
N CYS A 39 -1.90 3.64 8.55
CA CYS A 39 -1.23 3.39 9.82
C CYS A 39 -1.48 4.52 10.84
N ALA A 40 -1.27 5.76 10.43
CA ALA A 40 -1.42 6.93 11.30
C ALA A 40 -2.88 7.12 11.76
N GLU A 41 -3.81 7.12 10.81
CA GLU A 41 -5.23 7.42 11.05
C GLU A 41 -5.97 6.33 11.85
N SER A 42 -5.56 5.06 11.67
CA SER A 42 -6.20 3.92 12.36
C SER A 42 -5.46 3.47 13.62
N GLY A 43 -4.31 4.10 13.95
CA GLY A 43 -3.44 3.60 15.00
C GLY A 43 -2.99 2.15 14.74
N TYR A 44 -2.60 1.86 13.50
CA TYR A 44 -2.28 0.50 13.05
C TYR A 44 -3.43 -0.49 13.25
N GLY A 45 -4.64 -0.06 12.92
CA GLY A 45 -5.85 -0.88 13.01
C GLY A 45 -6.45 -1.02 14.42
N THR A 46 -5.91 -0.35 15.44
CA THR A 46 -6.37 -0.48 16.83
C THR A 46 -7.38 0.59 17.24
N ALA A 47 -7.54 1.65 16.45
CA ALA A 47 -8.48 2.73 16.78
C ALA A 47 -9.94 2.22 16.78
N PRO A 48 -10.79 2.66 17.73
CA PRO A 48 -12.19 2.21 17.81
C PRO A 48 -12.98 2.38 16.52
N LYS A 49 -12.76 3.47 15.77
CA LYS A 49 -13.39 3.73 14.46
C LYS A 49 -13.01 2.67 13.42
N MET A 50 -11.78 2.18 13.47
CA MET A 50 -11.31 1.11 12.58
C MET A 50 -11.98 -0.22 12.92
N VAL A 51 -11.99 -0.58 14.20
CA VAL A 51 -12.54 -1.87 14.66
C VAL A 51 -14.05 -1.96 14.42
N ARG A 52 -14.79 -0.83 14.56
CA ARG A 52 -16.26 -0.81 14.48
C ARG A 52 -16.82 -0.52 13.11
N ALA A 53 -16.06 0.14 12.25
CA ALA A 53 -16.60 0.72 11.02
C ALA A 53 -15.68 0.57 9.80
N ASN A 54 -14.57 -0.16 9.90
CA ASN A 54 -13.50 -0.22 8.87
C ASN A 54 -13.06 1.18 8.38
N ALA A 55 -13.21 2.22 9.24
CA ALA A 55 -12.95 3.62 8.89
C ALA A 55 -11.45 3.94 8.98
N VAL A 56 -10.67 3.35 8.08
CA VAL A 56 -9.20 3.37 8.07
C VAL A 56 -8.65 4.80 8.01
N PHE A 57 -9.21 5.65 7.14
CA PHE A 57 -8.66 6.98 6.84
C PHE A 57 -9.42 8.13 7.53
N GLY A 58 -10.49 7.85 8.26
CA GLY A 58 -11.28 8.89 8.90
C GLY A 58 -11.91 9.87 7.89
N ILE A 59 -12.37 9.40 6.74
CA ILE A 59 -13.04 10.23 5.75
C ILE A 59 -14.40 10.68 6.31
N LYS A 60 -14.64 12.00 6.36
CA LYS A 60 -15.90 12.56 6.82
C LYS A 60 -16.99 12.36 5.77
N VAL A 61 -18.23 12.15 6.22
CA VAL A 61 -19.40 12.07 5.33
C VAL A 61 -19.63 13.41 4.63
N GLY A 62 -19.43 14.53 5.35
CA GLY A 62 -19.72 15.86 4.84
C GLY A 62 -21.22 16.15 4.72
N SER A 63 -21.58 17.39 4.48
CA SER A 63 -22.97 17.82 4.38
C SER A 63 -23.69 17.35 3.11
N SER A 64 -22.92 17.08 2.03
CA SER A 64 -23.46 16.74 0.70
C SER A 64 -23.49 15.23 0.41
N LYS A 65 -23.01 14.38 1.32
CA LYS A 65 -22.84 12.92 1.09
C LYS A 65 -22.21 12.61 -0.29
N TYR A 66 -21.20 13.38 -0.67
CA TYR A 66 -20.60 13.29 -2.00
C TYR A 66 -19.85 11.96 -2.19
N HIS A 67 -20.15 11.26 -3.28
CA HIS A 67 -19.49 10.03 -3.68
C HIS A 67 -18.35 10.34 -4.68
N PHE A 68 -17.17 9.75 -4.45
CA PHE A 68 -16.02 9.85 -5.35
C PHE A 68 -15.91 8.64 -6.27
N GLY A 69 -16.57 7.54 -5.89
CA GLY A 69 -16.70 6.27 -6.59
C GLY A 69 -17.90 5.50 -6.05
N THR A 70 -17.87 4.18 -6.16
CA THR A 70 -18.97 3.28 -5.75
C THR A 70 -18.68 2.49 -4.48
N ALA A 71 -17.48 2.63 -3.91
CA ALA A 71 -17.05 1.82 -2.78
C ALA A 71 -17.80 2.17 -1.48
N TRP A 72 -18.08 3.45 -1.24
CA TRP A 72 -18.84 3.87 -0.08
C TRP A 72 -20.36 3.77 -0.33
N LYS A 73 -21.07 3.08 0.57
CA LYS A 73 -22.50 2.75 0.48
C LYS A 73 -23.33 3.51 1.50
N ASP A 74 -23.07 4.81 1.70
CA ASP A 74 -23.78 5.72 2.62
C ASP A 74 -23.74 5.31 4.10
N LYS A 75 -22.99 4.29 4.47
CA LYS A 75 -22.84 3.90 5.87
C LYS A 75 -22.00 4.93 6.62
N ALA A 76 -22.40 5.25 7.83
CA ALA A 76 -21.74 6.26 8.64
C ALA A 76 -21.54 5.79 10.09
N TYR A 77 -20.45 6.30 10.69
CA TYR A 77 -20.10 6.10 12.09
C TYR A 77 -19.88 7.44 12.78
N SER A 78 -20.66 7.69 13.84
CA SER A 78 -20.54 8.91 14.65
C SER A 78 -19.52 8.71 15.75
N THR A 79 -18.60 9.63 15.90
CA THR A 79 -17.61 9.60 16.99
C THR A 79 -17.14 10.99 17.37
N LYS A 80 -16.65 11.11 18.62
CA LYS A 80 -15.94 12.32 19.07
C LYS A 80 -14.56 12.37 18.40
N THR A 81 -14.19 13.52 17.89
CA THR A 81 -12.88 13.81 17.33
C THR A 81 -12.34 15.14 17.82
N LYS A 82 -11.03 15.34 17.70
CA LYS A 82 -10.38 16.62 18.00
C LYS A 82 -10.04 17.29 16.69
N GLU A 83 -10.44 18.54 16.53
CA GLU A 83 -10.11 19.36 15.37
C GLU A 83 -9.28 20.58 15.80
N CYS A 84 -8.37 20.99 14.94
CA CYS A 84 -7.53 22.16 15.14
C CYS A 84 -7.69 23.10 13.94
N TYR A 85 -8.49 24.14 14.07
CA TYR A 85 -8.80 25.07 12.96
C TYR A 85 -7.82 26.23 12.84
N ASP A 86 -7.17 26.59 13.95
CA ASP A 86 -6.23 27.72 14.05
C ASP A 86 -4.75 27.30 14.12
N GLY A 87 -4.47 25.99 14.03
CA GLY A 87 -3.13 25.43 14.17
C GLY A 87 -2.59 25.42 15.61
N LYS A 88 -3.40 25.80 16.60
CA LYS A 88 -2.98 25.96 18.02
C LYS A 88 -3.94 25.29 19.00
N THR A 89 -5.26 25.45 18.79
CA THR A 89 -6.27 25.05 19.76
C THR A 89 -7.06 23.85 19.27
N TYR A 90 -7.07 22.79 20.07
CA TYR A 90 -7.89 21.59 19.79
C TYR A 90 -9.26 21.70 20.43
N VAL A 91 -10.31 21.56 19.63
CA VAL A 91 -11.69 21.48 20.07
C VAL A 91 -12.26 20.06 19.87
N ASN A 92 -13.00 19.57 20.87
CA ASN A 92 -13.69 18.29 20.75
C ASN A 92 -15.04 18.52 20.03
N ILE A 93 -15.25 17.83 18.95
CA ILE A 93 -16.53 17.83 18.22
C ILE A 93 -17.03 16.39 18.05
N THR A 94 -18.31 16.24 17.77
CA THR A 94 -18.87 14.97 17.27
C THR A 94 -19.08 15.12 15.77
N ASP A 95 -18.54 14.17 15.00
CA ASP A 95 -18.64 14.21 13.55
C ASP A 95 -18.97 12.82 12.99
N MET A 96 -19.47 12.81 11.74
CA MET A 96 -19.87 11.61 11.02
C MET A 96 -18.77 11.21 10.05
N PHE A 97 -18.28 10.00 10.22
CA PHE A 97 -17.24 9.41 9.35
C PHE A 97 -17.84 8.29 8.50
N ARG A 98 -17.28 8.08 7.31
CA ARG A 98 -17.68 6.97 6.44
C ARG A 98 -17.37 5.64 7.11
N ALA A 99 -18.32 4.71 7.02
CA ALA A 99 -18.19 3.33 7.46
C ALA A 99 -18.29 2.40 6.25
N TYR A 100 -17.58 1.28 6.30
CA TYR A 100 -17.44 0.36 5.18
C TYR A 100 -17.71 -1.07 5.61
N ASP A 101 -18.10 -1.92 4.67
CA ASP A 101 -18.28 -3.36 4.91
C ASP A 101 -16.96 -4.09 4.99
N SER A 102 -15.92 -3.55 4.31
CA SER A 102 -14.58 -4.11 4.34
C SER A 102 -13.49 -3.02 4.32
N ILE A 103 -12.27 -3.43 4.59
CA ILE A 103 -11.09 -2.56 4.49
C ILE A 103 -10.79 -2.24 3.03
N GLU A 104 -11.05 -3.18 2.12
CA GLU A 104 -10.91 -3.00 0.69
C GLU A 104 -11.75 -1.83 0.20
N GLU A 105 -13.03 -1.75 0.61
CA GLU A 105 -13.92 -0.64 0.28
C GLU A 105 -13.38 0.70 0.82
N ALA A 106 -12.83 0.71 2.05
CA ALA A 106 -12.26 1.91 2.63
C ALA A 106 -11.02 2.42 1.87
N VAL A 107 -10.15 1.50 1.43
CA VAL A 107 -8.97 1.84 0.64
C VAL A 107 -9.35 2.28 -0.76
N GLU A 108 -10.35 1.65 -1.38
CA GLU A 108 -10.86 2.04 -2.69
C GLU A 108 -11.47 3.44 -2.64
N ASP A 109 -12.35 3.75 -1.68
CA ASP A 109 -12.95 5.08 -1.51
C ASP A 109 -11.90 6.16 -1.22
N TYR A 110 -10.82 5.83 -0.49
CA TYR A 110 -9.68 6.72 -0.31
C TYR A 110 -9.03 7.07 -1.64
N TYR A 111 -8.73 6.09 -2.49
CA TYR A 111 -8.13 6.34 -3.80
C TYR A 111 -9.08 7.08 -4.74
N ASP A 112 -10.34 6.72 -4.75
CA ASP A 112 -11.38 7.44 -5.49
C ASP A 112 -11.40 8.92 -5.09
N LEU A 113 -11.36 9.22 -3.78
CA LEU A 113 -11.29 10.59 -3.27
C LEU A 113 -10.00 11.30 -3.72
N ILE A 114 -8.85 10.73 -3.38
CA ILE A 114 -7.56 11.43 -3.56
C ILE A 114 -7.19 11.55 -5.05
N CYS A 115 -7.56 10.57 -5.89
CA CYS A 115 -7.19 10.55 -7.30
C CYS A 115 -8.19 11.24 -8.24
N THR A 116 -9.38 11.64 -7.76
CA THR A 116 -10.40 12.28 -8.61
C THR A 116 -10.77 13.69 -8.18
N ALA A 117 -10.78 14.00 -6.89
CA ALA A 117 -11.12 15.32 -6.40
C ALA A 117 -10.01 16.34 -6.73
N LYS A 118 -10.34 17.33 -7.57
CA LYS A 118 -9.39 18.36 -8.07
C LYS A 118 -8.55 19.04 -6.99
N ARG A 119 -9.08 19.19 -5.77
CA ARG A 119 -8.35 19.76 -4.64
C ARG A 119 -7.07 19.01 -4.30
N TYR A 120 -6.98 17.71 -4.63
CA TYR A 120 -5.80 16.87 -4.41
C TYR A 120 -4.86 16.79 -5.61
N SER A 121 -5.11 17.52 -6.69
CA SER A 121 -4.30 17.47 -7.92
C SER A 121 -2.81 17.75 -7.70
N HIS A 122 -2.45 18.51 -6.67
CA HIS A 122 -1.05 18.73 -6.28
C HIS A 122 -0.32 17.48 -5.77
N ALA A 123 -1.05 16.41 -5.43
CA ALA A 123 -0.48 15.12 -5.02
C ALA A 123 -0.26 14.16 -6.19
N TRP A 124 -0.84 14.45 -7.37
CA TRP A 124 -0.85 13.53 -8.49
C TRP A 124 0.47 13.55 -9.26
N ASN A 125 0.91 12.36 -9.67
CA ASN A 125 2.09 12.16 -10.52
C ASN A 125 3.35 12.86 -10.00
N THR A 126 3.48 12.97 -8.69
CA THR A 126 4.67 13.55 -8.05
C THR A 126 5.84 12.56 -8.11
N THR A 127 7.07 13.08 -7.97
CA THR A 127 8.30 12.27 -8.10
C THR A 127 8.74 11.59 -6.80
N SER A 128 8.05 11.86 -5.69
CA SER A 128 8.39 11.27 -4.39
C SER A 128 7.19 11.19 -3.45
N PRO A 129 7.16 10.24 -2.50
CA PRO A 129 6.17 10.20 -1.44
C PRO A 129 6.08 11.50 -0.64
N GLU A 130 7.21 12.19 -0.43
CA GLU A 130 7.24 13.47 0.25
C GLU A 130 6.49 14.56 -0.53
N ALA A 131 6.72 14.67 -1.85
CA ALA A 131 5.99 15.62 -2.69
C ALA A 131 4.50 15.28 -2.73
N CYS A 132 4.15 13.99 -2.78
CA CYS A 132 2.78 13.51 -2.76
C CYS A 132 2.05 13.91 -1.48
N ILE A 133 2.60 13.62 -0.30
CA ILE A 133 1.93 13.95 0.98
C ILE A 133 1.83 15.47 1.20
N LYS A 134 2.83 16.25 0.75
CA LYS A 134 2.73 17.71 0.73
C LYS A 134 1.58 18.20 -0.14
N GLY A 135 1.36 17.56 -1.30
CA GLY A 135 0.23 17.82 -2.16
C GLY A 135 -1.12 17.50 -1.51
N ILE A 136 -1.21 16.40 -0.77
CA ILE A 136 -2.41 16.01 -0.01
C ILE A 136 -2.70 17.02 1.10
N GLN A 137 -1.69 17.48 1.82
CA GLN A 137 -1.86 18.45 2.92
C GLN A 137 -2.32 19.83 2.43
N LYS A 138 -1.91 20.26 1.21
CA LYS A 138 -2.39 21.52 0.61
C LYS A 138 -3.92 21.54 0.41
N ALA A 139 -4.52 20.39 0.13
CA ALA A 139 -5.95 20.21 0.20
C ALA A 139 -6.28 19.82 1.65
N PRO A 140 -7.05 20.55 2.43
CA PRO A 140 -7.14 20.41 3.88
C PRO A 140 -7.58 19.00 4.33
N TYR A 141 -6.67 18.02 4.08
CA TYR A 141 -6.84 16.63 4.52
C TYR A 141 -6.52 16.50 6.02
N ALA A 142 -5.48 17.19 6.46
CA ALA A 142 -5.07 17.22 7.86
C ALA A 142 -4.59 18.62 8.26
N THR A 143 -5.01 19.08 9.43
CA THR A 143 -4.69 20.40 9.97
C THR A 143 -3.49 20.39 10.93
N ASP A 144 -3.01 19.20 11.33
CA ASP A 144 -1.86 19.07 12.23
C ASP A 144 -0.55 19.43 11.49
N PRO A 145 0.24 20.42 12.00
CA PRO A 145 1.53 20.77 11.41
C PRO A 145 2.54 19.61 11.42
N ASN A 146 2.40 18.66 12.35
CA ASN A 146 3.27 17.49 12.45
C ASN A 146 2.86 16.33 11.51
N TYR A 147 1.79 16.50 10.74
CA TYR A 147 1.25 15.42 9.91
C TYR A 147 2.26 14.86 8.91
N ILE A 148 2.91 15.75 8.11
CA ILE A 148 3.92 15.30 7.13
C ILE A 148 5.09 14.57 7.79
N PRO A 149 5.75 15.12 8.83
CA PRO A 149 6.83 14.42 9.53
C PRO A 149 6.42 13.03 10.04
N VAL A 150 5.21 12.89 10.58
CA VAL A 150 4.69 11.60 11.06
C VAL A 150 4.55 10.60 9.92
N ILE A 151 3.91 11.00 8.81
CA ILE A 151 3.73 10.11 7.65
C ILE A 151 5.08 9.69 7.05
N LEU A 152 6.00 10.62 6.85
CA LEU A 152 7.34 10.32 6.31
C LEU A 152 8.14 9.41 7.24
N ASN A 153 8.03 9.59 8.55
CA ASN A 153 8.66 8.68 9.50
C ASN A 153 8.07 7.26 9.41
N ILE A 154 6.75 7.12 9.30
CA ILE A 154 6.10 5.81 9.13
C ILE A 154 6.58 5.14 7.83
N ILE A 155 6.67 5.89 6.73
CA ILE A 155 7.21 5.38 5.46
C ILE A 155 8.64 4.85 5.65
N LYS A 156 9.49 5.65 6.29
CA LYS A 156 10.91 5.35 6.47
C LYS A 156 11.13 4.13 7.38
N VAL A 157 10.55 4.13 8.58
CA VAL A 157 10.82 3.08 9.59
C VAL A 157 10.25 1.72 9.21
N ASN A 158 9.21 1.71 8.37
CA ASN A 158 8.57 0.48 7.88
C ASN A 158 8.98 0.15 6.44
N ASN A 159 9.91 0.89 5.83
CA ASN A 159 10.38 0.70 4.45
C ASN A 159 9.22 0.59 3.43
N LEU A 160 8.22 1.48 3.54
CA LEU A 160 7.00 1.38 2.74
C LEU A 160 7.18 1.71 1.26
N THR A 161 8.26 2.41 0.88
CA THR A 161 8.56 2.68 -0.53
C THR A 161 8.76 1.41 -1.37
N GLN A 162 8.98 0.26 -0.74
CA GLN A 162 9.00 -1.05 -1.42
C GLN A 162 7.66 -1.40 -2.10
N TYR A 163 6.58 -0.70 -1.76
CA TYR A 163 5.23 -0.90 -2.34
C TYR A 163 4.91 0.09 -3.45
N ASP A 164 5.80 1.04 -3.74
CA ASP A 164 5.57 2.05 -4.77
C ASP A 164 5.96 1.52 -6.15
N SER A 165 4.97 1.40 -7.03
CA SER A 165 5.21 1.23 -8.46
C SER A 165 5.32 2.62 -9.09
N PHE A 166 6.46 3.00 -9.62
CA PHE A 166 6.64 4.30 -10.26
C PHE A 166 5.97 4.31 -11.64
N ALA A 167 4.89 5.09 -11.80
CA ALA A 167 4.48 5.55 -13.12
C ALA A 167 5.55 6.53 -13.62
N GLY A 168 6.52 6.04 -14.37
CA GLY A 168 7.56 6.91 -14.95
C GLY A 168 8.98 6.35 -14.98
N THR A 169 9.31 5.32 -14.23
CA THR A 169 10.29 4.39 -14.77
C THR A 169 9.56 3.59 -15.84
N PRO A 170 10.05 3.57 -17.09
CA PRO A 170 9.63 2.52 -18.00
C PRO A 170 9.78 1.25 -17.15
N ILE A 171 8.72 0.45 -17.01
CA ILE A 171 8.93 -0.98 -16.89
C ILE A 171 9.81 -1.21 -18.11
N VAL A 172 11.09 -1.32 -17.91
CA VAL A 172 11.92 -1.95 -18.90
C VAL A 172 11.34 -3.34 -18.85
N ASP A 173 10.36 -3.55 -19.73
CA ASP A 173 9.96 -4.87 -20.14
C ASP A 173 11.32 -5.52 -20.41
N PRO A 174 11.77 -6.47 -19.58
CA PRO A 174 13.05 -7.07 -19.86
C PRO A 174 12.85 -7.63 -21.25
N GLN A 175 13.45 -6.94 -22.25
CA GLN A 175 13.56 -7.47 -23.61
C GLN A 175 13.92 -8.92 -23.40
N PRO A 176 13.29 -9.87 -24.09
CA PRO A 176 13.56 -11.29 -23.90
C PRO A 176 15.04 -11.52 -24.19
N VAL A 177 15.85 -11.25 -23.19
CA VAL A 177 17.24 -11.68 -23.14
C VAL A 177 17.14 -13.19 -22.98
N ASN A 178 17.55 -13.93 -23.98
CA ASN A 178 17.72 -15.37 -23.89
C ASN A 178 18.63 -15.67 -22.69
N GLY A 179 18.03 -15.98 -21.56
CA GLY A 179 18.72 -16.29 -20.31
C GLY A 179 18.44 -15.31 -19.16
N ASN A 180 18.18 -15.82 -17.95
CA ASN A 180 18.13 -15.01 -16.75
C ASN A 180 19.54 -14.45 -16.46
N PRO A 181 19.77 -13.11 -16.35
CA PRO A 181 21.10 -12.54 -16.15
C PRO A 181 21.70 -12.83 -14.76
N TYR A 182 20.90 -13.40 -13.85
CA TYR A 182 21.34 -13.76 -12.50
C TYR A 182 21.46 -15.27 -12.35
N ASN A 183 22.39 -15.70 -11.51
CA ASN A 183 22.59 -17.12 -11.19
C ASN A 183 21.44 -17.66 -10.33
N GLU A 184 21.09 -18.93 -10.53
CA GLU A 184 20.13 -19.62 -9.68
C GLU A 184 20.54 -19.56 -8.21
N PRO A 185 19.62 -19.24 -7.30
CA PRO A 185 19.89 -19.22 -5.87
C PRO A 185 20.40 -20.56 -5.34
N THR A 186 21.42 -20.52 -4.52
CA THR A 186 21.89 -21.69 -3.74
C THR A 186 21.17 -21.80 -2.39
N LYS A 187 20.54 -20.71 -1.93
CA LYS A 187 19.80 -20.60 -0.67
C LYS A 187 18.31 -20.37 -0.94
N ASN A 188 17.51 -20.61 0.08
CA ASN A 188 16.07 -20.28 0.01
C ASN A 188 15.87 -18.77 -0.01
N VAL A 189 15.04 -18.30 -0.98
CA VAL A 189 14.56 -16.91 -1.01
C VAL A 189 13.22 -16.86 -0.29
N LYS A 190 13.14 -16.01 0.72
CA LYS A 190 11.97 -15.80 1.58
C LYS A 190 11.83 -14.34 1.95
N LEU A 191 10.79 -13.98 2.67
CA LEU A 191 10.58 -12.61 3.14
C LEU A 191 11.87 -12.00 3.73
N ASN A 192 12.17 -10.76 3.32
CA ASN A 192 13.36 -9.99 3.68
C ASN A 192 14.70 -10.51 3.10
N SER A 193 14.71 -11.54 2.26
CA SER A 193 15.90 -11.89 1.47
C SER A 193 16.27 -10.74 0.54
N LYS A 194 17.59 -10.55 0.30
CA LYS A 194 18.12 -9.48 -0.56
C LYS A 194 19.22 -9.99 -1.46
N GLY A 195 19.42 -9.31 -2.60
CA GLY A 195 20.54 -9.55 -3.52
C GLY A 195 20.15 -10.27 -4.79
N ASN A 196 21.14 -10.83 -5.49
CA ASN A 196 20.96 -11.41 -6.81
C ASN A 196 20.10 -12.67 -6.82
N ASP A 197 20.05 -13.42 -5.71
CA ASP A 197 19.15 -14.57 -5.54
C ASP A 197 17.68 -14.14 -5.68
N VAL A 198 17.33 -12.98 -5.13
CA VAL A 198 16.00 -12.41 -5.24
C VAL A 198 15.73 -11.89 -6.65
N ARG A 199 16.73 -11.21 -7.27
CA ARG A 199 16.61 -10.75 -8.67
C ARG A 199 16.37 -11.91 -9.63
N TRP A 200 17.11 -13.01 -9.46
CA TRP A 200 16.87 -14.23 -10.24
C TRP A 200 15.41 -14.68 -10.15
N LEU A 201 14.89 -14.78 -8.92
CA LEU A 201 13.52 -15.19 -8.68
C LEU A 201 12.48 -14.24 -9.29
N GLN A 202 12.68 -12.92 -9.12
CA GLN A 202 11.81 -11.90 -9.68
C GLN A 202 11.77 -11.97 -11.21
N VAL A 203 12.92 -12.18 -11.86
CA VAL A 203 12.99 -12.39 -13.31
C VAL A 203 12.23 -13.66 -13.72
N GLN A 204 12.44 -14.78 -13.03
CA GLN A 204 11.73 -16.04 -13.36
C GLN A 204 10.20 -15.90 -13.23
N LEU A 205 9.73 -15.29 -12.16
CA LEU A 205 8.30 -15.03 -11.96
C LEU A 205 7.75 -14.08 -13.04
N ASN A 206 8.49 -13.04 -13.42
CA ASN A 206 8.07 -12.10 -14.47
C ASN A 206 7.94 -12.77 -15.84
N ARG A 207 8.78 -13.76 -16.16
CA ARG A 207 8.63 -14.59 -17.38
C ARG A 207 7.32 -15.38 -17.41
N LEU A 208 6.77 -15.67 -16.24
CA LEU A 208 5.48 -16.35 -16.08
C LEU A 208 4.31 -15.38 -15.94
N GLY A 209 4.54 -14.08 -16.25
CA GLY A 209 3.51 -13.05 -16.29
C GLY A 209 3.29 -12.30 -14.97
N TYR A 210 4.11 -12.55 -13.92
CA TYR A 210 4.11 -11.72 -12.73
C TYR A 210 4.81 -10.38 -13.05
N LYS A 211 4.28 -9.29 -12.53
CA LYS A 211 4.82 -7.93 -12.79
C LYS A 211 5.59 -7.42 -11.58
N LEU A 212 6.70 -8.07 -11.25
CA LEU A 212 7.55 -7.71 -10.12
C LEU A 212 8.62 -6.71 -10.54
N VAL A 213 8.93 -5.74 -9.68
CA VAL A 213 10.15 -4.94 -9.81
C VAL A 213 11.34 -5.83 -9.50
N VAL A 214 12.36 -5.86 -10.39
CA VAL A 214 13.59 -6.64 -10.20
C VAL A 214 14.57 -5.82 -9.35
N ASP A 215 14.19 -5.53 -8.11
CA ASP A 215 14.97 -4.71 -7.17
C ASP A 215 15.93 -5.51 -6.29
N GLY A 216 15.76 -6.84 -6.28
CA GLY A 216 16.55 -7.74 -5.44
C GLY A 216 16.11 -7.73 -3.97
N ILE A 217 14.86 -7.35 -3.67
CA ILE A 217 14.29 -7.39 -2.32
C ILE A 217 13.05 -8.29 -2.33
N ALA A 218 13.09 -9.38 -1.55
CA ALA A 218 11.93 -10.23 -1.36
C ALA A 218 10.97 -9.59 -0.32
N GLY A 219 10.23 -8.58 -0.77
CA GLY A 219 9.12 -7.99 -0.02
C GLY A 219 7.86 -8.86 -0.10
N LEU A 220 6.77 -8.38 0.51
CA LEU A 220 5.50 -9.11 0.54
C LEU A 220 4.92 -9.35 -0.86
N ILE A 221 5.13 -8.44 -1.81
CA ILE A 221 4.68 -8.60 -3.20
C ILE A 221 5.40 -9.80 -3.83
N THR A 222 6.73 -9.87 -3.69
CA THR A 222 7.52 -11.00 -4.18
C THR A 222 7.10 -12.30 -3.48
N VAL A 223 6.89 -12.28 -2.17
CA VAL A 223 6.43 -13.44 -1.40
C VAL A 223 5.01 -13.86 -1.79
N GLY A 224 4.12 -12.90 -1.99
CA GLY A 224 2.76 -13.15 -2.50
C GLY A 224 2.78 -13.81 -3.88
N ALA A 225 3.66 -13.36 -4.77
CA ALA A 225 3.86 -13.98 -6.08
C ALA A 225 4.42 -15.40 -5.98
N ILE A 226 5.33 -15.66 -5.01
CA ILE A 226 5.81 -17.03 -4.73
C ILE A 226 4.64 -17.92 -4.30
N MET A 227 3.84 -17.47 -3.33
CA MET A 227 2.69 -18.25 -2.81
C MET A 227 1.65 -18.52 -3.90
N ASP A 228 1.32 -17.53 -4.73
CA ASP A 228 0.39 -17.69 -5.83
C ASP A 228 0.95 -18.69 -6.89
N PHE A 229 2.23 -18.56 -7.24
CA PHE A 229 2.92 -19.50 -8.11
C PHE A 229 2.87 -20.92 -7.54
N GLN A 230 3.25 -21.09 -6.27
CA GLN A 230 3.23 -22.41 -5.60
C GLN A 230 1.85 -23.03 -5.63
N LYS A 231 0.80 -22.25 -5.29
CA LYS A 231 -0.59 -22.70 -5.31
C LYS A 231 -1.03 -23.15 -6.72
N LYS A 232 -0.72 -22.36 -7.75
CA LYS A 232 -1.08 -22.68 -9.15
C LYS A 232 -0.39 -23.93 -9.68
N HIS A 233 0.75 -24.28 -9.12
CA HIS A 233 1.57 -25.40 -9.59
C HIS A 233 1.62 -26.60 -8.61
N GLY A 234 0.69 -26.67 -7.65
CA GLY A 234 0.55 -27.82 -6.75
C GLY A 234 1.65 -27.96 -5.71
N LEU A 235 2.37 -26.87 -5.41
CA LEU A 235 3.36 -26.81 -4.34
C LEU A 235 2.73 -26.27 -3.05
N VAL A 236 3.39 -26.49 -1.91
CA VAL A 236 2.98 -25.89 -0.63
C VAL A 236 3.15 -24.37 -0.72
N PRO A 237 2.08 -23.57 -0.54
CA PRO A 237 2.16 -22.11 -0.68
C PRO A 237 2.71 -21.45 0.59
N ASP A 238 3.97 -21.74 0.93
CA ASP A 238 4.67 -21.24 2.12
C ASP A 238 5.38 -19.89 1.91
N GLY A 239 5.43 -19.39 0.66
CA GLY A 239 6.10 -18.15 0.30
C GLY A 239 7.63 -18.24 0.33
N ILE A 240 8.17 -19.46 0.33
CA ILE A 240 9.62 -19.71 0.31
C ILE A 240 10.01 -20.32 -1.03
N CYS A 241 10.84 -19.65 -1.80
CA CYS A 241 11.43 -20.21 -2.99
C CYS A 241 12.59 -21.14 -2.62
N GLY A 242 12.23 -22.36 -2.24
CA GLY A 242 13.13 -23.48 -1.96
C GLY A 242 13.50 -24.26 -3.23
N PRO A 243 14.17 -25.41 -3.09
CA PRO A 243 14.59 -26.27 -4.23
C PRO A 243 13.44 -26.63 -5.16
N ASP A 244 12.29 -27.09 -4.62
CA ASP A 244 11.14 -27.52 -5.41
C ASP A 244 10.52 -26.37 -6.19
N THR A 245 10.39 -25.20 -5.55
CA THR A 245 9.89 -23.98 -6.21
C THR A 245 10.82 -23.54 -7.33
N ARG A 246 12.15 -23.56 -7.12
CA ARG A 246 13.14 -23.23 -8.15
C ARG A 246 13.08 -24.22 -9.32
N ALA A 247 13.05 -25.52 -9.02
CA ALA A 247 12.93 -26.55 -10.06
C ALA A 247 11.69 -26.32 -10.91
N ARG A 248 10.55 -26.04 -10.29
CA ARG A 248 9.30 -25.79 -11.00
C ARG A 248 9.34 -24.50 -11.84
N LEU A 249 9.93 -23.43 -11.31
CA LEU A 249 10.15 -22.18 -12.06
C LEU A 249 10.97 -22.43 -13.34
N LYS A 250 12.05 -23.19 -13.24
CA LYS A 250 12.95 -23.47 -14.39
C LYS A 250 12.30 -24.31 -15.49
N THR A 251 11.31 -25.14 -15.15
CA THR A 251 10.61 -25.96 -16.16
C THR A 251 9.56 -25.18 -16.93
N LEU A 252 9.19 -23.98 -16.48
CA LEU A 252 8.07 -23.19 -17.01
C LEU A 252 8.51 -21.85 -17.61
N SER A 253 9.75 -21.39 -17.32
CA SER A 253 10.27 -20.07 -17.73
C SER A 253 11.33 -20.14 -18.83
#